data_73c788a805e8300d9f7ddbac8d4f03ee
#
_entry.id   73c788a805e8300d9f7ddbac8d4f03ee
#
_cell.length_a   1.000
_cell.length_b   1.000
_cell.length_c   1.000
_cell.angle_alpha   90.00
_cell.angle_beta   90.00
_cell.angle_gamma   90.00
#
_symmetry.space_group_name_H-M   'P 1'
#
loop_
_entity.id
_entity.type
_entity.pdbx_description
1 polymer ?
#
loop_
_entity_poly.entity_id
_entity_poly.type
_entity_poly.pdbx_seq_one_letter_code
_entity_poly.pdbx_strand_id
1 'polypeptide(L)'
;MVKQGPVPAFLHSLIEYVAGAALIAAPLLLDYKSGAAKAASIILGVLILFLVATTTSKLSLINQVPLSMHIVFDYVIAAVLIASPFLFGFSGESTPTAVFIAGGVVWLLMSIGTRYRKEETPARGEPKRRRTTPSGGLPPAGTGTMGGAAAAGDERPSRVRPSADAVPDDSIPEFEPPPPPRK
;
A
#
# COMPACT_ATOMS: atom_id res chain seq x y z
N MET A 1 -15.79 1.62 -12.46
CA MET A 1 -14.87 2.76 -12.20
C MET A 1 -15.09 3.20 -10.76
N VAL A 2 -14.17 2.91 -9.85
CA VAL A 2 -14.23 3.40 -8.47
C VAL A 2 -13.92 4.89 -8.52
N LYS A 3 -14.90 5.75 -8.20
CA LYS A 3 -14.69 7.20 -8.10
C LYS A 3 -13.61 7.44 -7.04
N GLN A 4 -12.50 8.01 -7.44
CA GLN A 4 -11.44 8.37 -6.51
C GLN A 4 -11.89 9.61 -5.73
N GLY A 5 -11.94 9.51 -4.40
CA GLY A 5 -12.30 10.61 -3.52
C GLY A 5 -11.27 11.75 -3.50
N PRO A 6 -11.58 12.90 -2.92
CA PRO A 6 -10.70 14.07 -2.85
C PRO A 6 -9.55 13.90 -1.83
N VAL A 7 -9.67 13.00 -0.84
CA VAL A 7 -8.72 12.86 0.27
C VAL A 7 -7.56 11.95 -0.13
N PRO A 8 -6.30 12.42 -0.08
CA PRO A 8 -5.14 11.57 -0.30
C PRO A 8 -4.94 10.60 0.87
N ALA A 9 -4.47 9.37 0.60
CA ALA A 9 -4.27 8.34 1.62
C ALA A 9 -3.33 8.76 2.75
N PHE A 10 -2.31 9.58 2.48
CA PHE A 10 -1.43 10.14 3.49
C PHE A 10 -2.19 10.99 4.53
N LEU A 11 -3.08 11.88 4.06
CA LEU A 11 -3.88 12.73 4.95
C LEU A 11 -4.87 11.88 5.76
N HIS A 12 -5.44 10.84 5.17
CA HIS A 12 -6.29 9.89 5.86
C HIS A 12 -5.54 9.25 7.04
N SER A 13 -4.38 8.64 6.80
CA SER A 13 -3.59 8.02 7.87
C SER A 13 -3.16 9.02 8.95
N LEU A 14 -2.86 10.26 8.59
CA LEU A 14 -2.53 11.30 9.57
C LEU A 14 -3.73 11.62 10.48
N ILE A 15 -4.93 11.73 9.89
CA ILE A 15 -6.16 11.98 10.64
C ILE A 15 -6.47 10.80 11.58
N GLU A 16 -6.24 9.57 11.14
CA GLU A 16 -6.42 8.38 11.99
C GLU A 16 -5.51 8.39 13.21
N TYR A 17 -4.23 8.76 13.07
CA TYR A 17 -3.34 8.92 14.22
C TYR A 17 -3.87 9.97 15.20
N VAL A 18 -4.29 11.13 14.69
CA VAL A 18 -4.84 12.21 15.50
C VAL A 18 -6.15 11.78 16.19
N ALA A 19 -7.04 11.12 15.46
CA ALA A 19 -8.32 10.67 15.99
C ALA A 19 -8.16 9.56 17.05
N GLY A 20 -7.26 8.60 16.83
CA GLY A 20 -6.95 7.57 17.81
C GLY A 20 -6.39 8.15 19.10
N ALA A 21 -5.44 9.09 19.00
CA ALA A 21 -4.89 9.80 20.15
C ALA A 21 -5.96 10.66 20.86
N ALA A 22 -6.81 11.34 20.10
CA ALA A 22 -7.90 12.16 20.63
C ALA A 22 -8.94 11.31 21.40
N LEU A 23 -9.30 10.12 20.88
CA LEU A 23 -10.19 9.19 21.59
C LEU A 23 -9.59 8.70 22.91
N ILE A 24 -8.29 8.44 22.97
CA ILE A 24 -7.61 8.06 24.23
C ILE A 24 -7.65 9.22 25.23
N ALA A 25 -7.44 10.45 24.79
CA ALA A 25 -7.42 11.63 25.62
C ALA A 25 -8.82 12.14 26.01
N ALA A 26 -9.83 11.90 25.19
CA ALA A 26 -11.19 12.42 25.36
C ALA A 26 -11.81 12.16 26.73
N PRO A 27 -11.71 10.95 27.33
CA PRO A 27 -12.26 10.69 28.66
C PRO A 27 -11.73 11.62 29.74
N LEU A 28 -10.47 12.01 29.64
CA LEU A 28 -9.81 12.90 30.60
C LEU A 28 -10.11 14.38 30.31
N LEU A 29 -10.04 14.77 29.03
CA LEU A 29 -10.23 16.16 28.63
C LEU A 29 -11.68 16.61 28.72
N LEU A 30 -12.64 15.70 28.47
CA LEU A 30 -14.06 15.99 28.44
C LEU A 30 -14.80 15.42 29.66
N ASP A 31 -14.08 14.93 30.65
CA ASP A 31 -14.58 14.45 31.94
C ASP A 31 -15.77 13.49 31.81
N TYR A 32 -15.61 12.40 31.02
CA TYR A 32 -16.63 11.35 30.90
C TYR A 32 -16.96 10.78 32.27
N LYS A 33 -18.25 10.60 32.60
CA LYS A 33 -18.66 10.04 33.87
C LYS A 33 -18.82 8.52 33.81
N SER A 34 -19.35 8.01 32.68
CA SER A 34 -19.52 6.58 32.45
C SER A 34 -18.18 5.84 32.30
N GLY A 35 -18.00 4.80 33.13
CA GLY A 35 -16.86 3.87 33.02
C GLY A 35 -16.86 3.14 31.69
N ALA A 36 -18.03 2.80 31.13
CA ALA A 36 -18.15 2.16 29.82
C ALA A 36 -17.71 3.09 28.69
N ALA A 37 -18.10 4.38 28.75
CA ALA A 37 -17.67 5.36 27.77
C ALA A 37 -16.15 5.57 27.82
N LYS A 38 -15.54 5.65 29.01
CA LYS A 38 -14.08 5.74 29.19
C LYS A 38 -13.38 4.55 28.57
N ALA A 39 -13.81 3.33 28.92
CA ALA A 39 -13.21 2.10 28.42
C ALA A 39 -13.34 1.97 26.91
N ALA A 40 -14.54 2.20 26.36
CA ALA A 40 -14.77 2.14 24.92
C ALA A 40 -13.91 3.15 24.16
N SER A 41 -13.78 4.38 24.67
CA SER A 41 -12.96 5.43 24.03
C SER A 41 -11.49 5.04 23.98
N ILE A 42 -10.92 4.59 25.09
CA ILE A 42 -9.51 4.18 25.17
C ILE A 42 -9.25 2.96 24.29
N ILE A 43 -10.10 1.92 24.37
CA ILE A 43 -9.95 0.68 23.60
C ILE A 43 -10.02 0.97 22.09
N LEU A 44 -11.02 1.74 21.63
CA LEU A 44 -11.16 2.07 20.23
C LEU A 44 -10.01 2.98 19.76
N GLY A 45 -9.59 3.93 20.57
CA GLY A 45 -8.43 4.77 20.24
C GLY A 45 -7.14 3.97 20.07
N VAL A 46 -6.86 3.01 20.98
CA VAL A 46 -5.71 2.11 20.86
C VAL A 46 -5.83 1.21 19.63
N LEU A 47 -7.02 0.67 19.35
CA LEU A 47 -7.27 -0.18 18.19
C LEU A 47 -7.03 0.58 16.88
N ILE A 48 -7.47 1.83 16.79
CA ILE A 48 -7.25 2.70 15.63
C ILE A 48 -5.74 2.96 15.43
N LEU A 49 -5.02 3.33 16.50
CA LEU A 49 -3.57 3.54 16.43
C LEU A 49 -2.83 2.28 16.01
N PHE A 50 -3.23 1.13 16.53
CA PHE A 50 -2.65 -0.16 16.14
C PHE A 50 -2.90 -0.46 14.67
N LEU A 51 -4.13 -0.25 14.19
CA LEU A 51 -4.51 -0.53 12.80
C LEU A 51 -3.70 0.35 11.83
N VAL A 52 -3.65 1.67 12.06
CA VAL A 52 -2.91 2.58 11.17
C VAL A 52 -1.40 2.32 11.22
N ALA A 53 -0.86 1.97 12.38
CA ALA A 53 0.56 1.64 12.53
C ALA A 53 0.97 0.35 11.82
N THR A 54 0.05 -0.61 11.65
CA THR A 54 0.31 -1.91 11.02
C THR A 54 -0.09 -1.99 9.55
N THR A 55 -0.86 -1.03 9.05
CA THR A 55 -1.32 -1.01 7.65
C THR A 55 -0.23 -0.55 6.70
N THR A 56 -0.12 -1.17 5.52
CA THR A 56 0.84 -0.79 4.48
C THR A 56 0.54 0.61 3.93
N SER A 57 1.20 1.62 4.48
CA SER A 57 1.09 3.03 4.09
C SER A 57 2.43 3.76 4.28
N LYS A 58 2.51 5.02 3.82
CA LYS A 58 3.73 5.85 4.01
C LYS A 58 4.02 6.23 5.47
N LEU A 59 3.01 6.15 6.33
CA LEU A 59 3.10 6.45 7.77
C LEU A 59 3.08 5.19 8.65
N SER A 60 3.08 4.01 8.04
CA SER A 60 3.06 2.74 8.76
C SER A 60 4.40 2.43 9.41
N LEU A 61 4.35 1.89 10.63
CA LEU A 61 5.51 1.36 11.35
C LEU A 61 5.82 -0.08 10.94
N ILE A 62 4.79 -0.87 10.64
CA ILE A 62 4.89 -2.29 10.32
C ILE A 62 3.92 -2.62 9.18
N ASN A 63 4.41 -2.88 7.99
CA ASN A 63 3.61 -3.13 6.79
C ASN A 63 3.06 -4.57 6.74
N GLN A 64 2.16 -4.93 7.65
CA GLN A 64 1.58 -6.27 7.78
C GLN A 64 0.16 -6.37 7.19
N VAL A 65 -0.64 -5.32 7.34
CA VAL A 65 -2.05 -5.31 6.90
C VAL A 65 -2.16 -4.75 5.48
N PRO A 66 -2.70 -5.50 4.52
CA PRO A 66 -2.93 -4.99 3.18
C PRO A 66 -3.99 -3.90 3.19
N LEU A 67 -3.84 -2.90 2.33
CA LEU A 67 -4.72 -1.72 2.24
C LEU A 67 -6.21 -2.10 2.06
N SER A 68 -6.50 -3.21 1.37
CA SER A 68 -7.87 -3.70 1.17
C SER A 68 -8.55 -4.11 2.48
N MET A 69 -7.80 -4.70 3.41
CA MET A 69 -8.31 -5.06 4.74
C MET A 69 -8.50 -3.81 5.61
N HIS A 70 -7.59 -2.85 5.52
CA HIS A 70 -7.72 -1.58 6.23
C HIS A 70 -9.03 -0.86 5.87
N ILE A 71 -9.39 -0.79 4.59
CA ILE A 71 -10.64 -0.19 4.13
C ILE A 71 -11.86 -0.85 4.78
N VAL A 72 -11.85 -2.18 4.92
CA VAL A 72 -12.94 -2.91 5.59
C VAL A 72 -13.00 -2.53 7.07
N PHE A 73 -11.83 -2.47 7.74
CA PHE A 73 -11.77 -2.06 9.14
C PHE A 73 -12.25 -0.63 9.37
N ASP A 74 -12.02 0.29 8.45
CA ASP A 74 -12.53 1.66 8.54
C ASP A 74 -14.05 1.71 8.62
N TYR A 75 -14.73 0.94 7.77
CA TYR A 75 -16.20 0.85 7.83
C TYR A 75 -16.68 0.20 9.12
N VAL A 76 -15.98 -0.84 9.60
CA VAL A 76 -16.30 -1.50 10.87
C VAL A 76 -16.11 -0.52 12.04
N ILE A 77 -15.01 0.20 12.08
CA ILE A 77 -14.73 1.20 13.12
C ILE A 77 -15.80 2.29 13.12
N ALA A 78 -16.17 2.83 11.95
CA ALA A 78 -17.24 3.82 11.84
C ALA A 78 -18.56 3.31 12.42
N ALA A 79 -18.95 2.08 12.06
CA ALA A 79 -20.15 1.45 12.56
C ALA A 79 -20.10 1.21 14.09
N VAL A 80 -18.96 0.73 14.59
CA VAL A 80 -18.74 0.50 16.03
C VAL A 80 -18.77 1.82 16.80
N LEU A 81 -18.14 2.88 16.30
CA LEU A 81 -18.20 4.21 16.92
C LEU A 81 -19.66 4.67 17.08
N ILE A 82 -20.44 4.64 15.98
CA ILE A 82 -21.84 5.08 16.00
C ILE A 82 -22.72 4.21 16.95
N ALA A 83 -22.48 2.91 16.97
CA ALA A 83 -23.26 1.97 17.77
C ALA A 83 -22.86 1.94 19.26
N SER A 84 -21.62 2.28 19.60
CA SER A 84 -21.04 2.15 20.95
C SER A 84 -21.90 2.76 22.07
N PRO A 85 -22.46 3.99 21.95
CA PRO A 85 -23.28 4.56 23.01
C PRO A 85 -24.47 3.70 23.40
N PHE A 86 -25.06 3.02 22.42
CA PHE A 86 -26.24 2.16 22.60
C PHE A 86 -25.83 0.77 23.07
N LEU A 87 -24.77 0.19 22.49
CA LEU A 87 -24.29 -1.15 22.82
C LEU A 87 -23.74 -1.23 24.26
N PHE A 88 -23.04 -0.18 24.69
CA PHE A 88 -22.38 -0.13 25.99
C PHE A 88 -23.14 0.70 27.02
N GLY A 89 -24.37 1.14 26.71
CA GLY A 89 -25.31 1.74 27.64
C GLY A 89 -24.93 3.12 28.17
N PHE A 90 -24.13 3.90 27.45
CA PHE A 90 -23.77 5.29 27.82
C PHE A 90 -24.49 6.37 27.01
N SER A 91 -25.50 6.01 26.21
CA SER A 91 -26.27 6.94 25.38
C SER A 91 -26.99 8.05 26.16
N GLY A 92 -27.18 7.86 27.49
CA GLY A 92 -27.70 8.89 28.37
C GLY A 92 -26.71 10.02 28.73
N GLU A 93 -25.41 9.82 28.45
CA GLU A 93 -24.38 10.81 28.69
C GLU A 93 -24.09 11.58 27.38
N SER A 94 -24.50 12.84 27.31
CA SER A 94 -24.49 13.61 26.05
C SER A 94 -23.10 13.80 25.45
N THR A 95 -22.09 14.08 26.28
CA THR A 95 -20.72 14.38 25.81
C THR A 95 -20.07 13.17 25.10
N PRO A 96 -19.90 11.98 25.70
CA PRO A 96 -19.34 10.83 24.99
C PRO A 96 -20.22 10.39 23.82
N THR A 97 -21.55 10.44 23.97
CA THR A 97 -22.47 10.07 22.88
C THR A 97 -22.25 10.93 21.66
N ALA A 98 -22.16 12.26 21.85
CA ALA A 98 -21.88 13.18 20.74
C ALA A 98 -20.50 12.91 20.09
N VAL A 99 -19.45 12.70 20.88
CA VAL A 99 -18.11 12.41 20.38
C VAL A 99 -18.10 11.13 19.55
N PHE A 100 -18.73 10.08 20.02
CA PHE A 100 -18.77 8.78 19.34
C PHE A 100 -19.60 8.82 18.05
N ILE A 101 -20.79 9.41 18.08
CA ILE A 101 -21.65 9.49 16.90
C ILE A 101 -21.04 10.44 15.86
N ALA A 102 -20.66 11.64 16.27
CA ALA A 102 -20.06 12.61 15.34
C ALA A 102 -18.72 12.10 14.80
N GLY A 103 -17.87 11.53 15.65
CA GLY A 103 -16.62 10.88 15.24
C GLY A 103 -16.84 9.77 14.24
N GLY A 104 -17.79 8.88 14.49
CA GLY A 104 -18.12 7.78 13.58
C GLY A 104 -18.67 8.25 12.23
N VAL A 105 -19.52 9.29 12.23
CA VAL A 105 -20.01 9.91 10.97
C VAL A 105 -18.88 10.54 10.18
N VAL A 106 -18.04 11.34 10.83
CA VAL A 106 -16.86 11.96 10.17
C VAL A 106 -15.92 10.89 9.64
N TRP A 107 -15.66 9.81 10.40
CA TRP A 107 -14.86 8.68 9.99
C TRP A 107 -15.41 8.01 8.74
N LEU A 108 -16.72 7.74 8.72
CA LEU A 108 -17.40 7.14 7.57
C LEU A 108 -17.27 8.00 6.32
N LEU A 109 -17.51 9.31 6.44
CA LEU A 109 -17.40 10.26 5.33
C LEU A 109 -15.96 10.35 4.81
N MET A 110 -14.98 10.31 5.70
CA MET A 110 -13.57 10.32 5.35
C MET A 110 -13.19 9.05 4.59
N SER A 111 -13.64 7.87 5.06
CA SER A 111 -13.37 6.58 4.41
C SER A 111 -13.97 6.51 3.00
N ILE A 112 -15.21 7.00 2.83
CA ILE A 112 -15.85 7.11 1.49
C ILE A 112 -15.12 8.11 0.60
N GLY A 113 -14.63 9.21 1.18
CA GLY A 113 -13.95 10.30 0.47
C GLY A 113 -12.48 10.02 0.16
N THR A 114 -11.89 8.92 0.67
CA THR A 114 -10.47 8.66 0.52
C THR A 114 -10.14 7.96 -0.81
N ARG A 115 -9.03 8.40 -1.38
CA ARG A 115 -8.48 7.88 -2.62
C ARG A 115 -7.47 6.77 -2.31
N TYR A 116 -7.94 5.54 -2.26
CA TYR A 116 -7.09 4.37 -2.09
C TYR A 116 -6.47 3.98 -3.44
N ARG A 117 -5.43 4.68 -3.85
CA ARG A 117 -4.67 4.33 -5.04
C ARG A 117 -3.74 3.17 -4.67
N LYS A 118 -3.83 2.03 -5.37
CA LYS A 118 -2.72 1.08 -5.41
C LYS A 118 -1.53 1.86 -5.97
N GLU A 119 -0.54 2.16 -5.13
CA GLU A 119 0.79 2.48 -5.63
C GLU A 119 1.27 1.19 -6.31
N GLU A 120 1.16 1.14 -7.64
CA GLU A 120 1.88 0.15 -8.42
C GLU A 120 3.35 0.39 -8.07
N THR A 121 3.92 -0.51 -7.27
CA THR A 121 5.36 -0.59 -7.10
C THR A 121 5.91 -0.69 -8.53
N PRO A 122 6.71 0.27 -9.01
CA PRO A 122 7.27 0.16 -10.34
C PRO A 122 7.99 -1.18 -10.38
N ALA A 123 7.58 -2.05 -11.32
CA ALA A 123 8.16 -3.37 -11.50
C ALA A 123 9.68 -3.17 -11.56
N ARG A 124 10.38 -3.68 -10.54
CA ARG A 124 11.82 -3.59 -10.41
C ARG A 124 12.40 -4.37 -11.57
N GLY A 125 12.73 -3.65 -12.66
CA GLY A 125 13.46 -4.25 -13.74
C GLY A 125 12.82 -4.31 -15.12
N GLU A 126 11.79 -3.52 -15.45
CA GLU A 126 11.55 -3.30 -16.87
C GLU A 126 12.68 -2.40 -17.43
N PRO A 127 13.56 -2.95 -18.28
CA PRO A 127 14.54 -2.12 -18.96
C PRO A 127 13.74 -1.13 -19.82
N LYS A 128 13.98 0.18 -19.61
CA LYS A 128 13.43 1.25 -20.44
C LYS A 128 13.56 0.81 -21.88
N ARG A 129 12.46 0.39 -22.50
CA ARG A 129 12.38 0.09 -23.92
C ARG A 129 12.88 1.34 -24.63
N ARG A 130 14.11 1.26 -25.12
CA ARG A 130 14.76 2.31 -25.88
C ARG A 130 13.80 2.66 -27.01
N ARG A 131 13.19 3.82 -26.91
CA ARG A 131 12.34 4.38 -27.95
C ARG A 131 13.22 4.50 -29.20
N THR A 132 13.16 3.50 -30.06
CA THR A 132 13.73 3.62 -31.40
C THR A 132 12.86 4.65 -32.10
N THR A 133 13.39 5.86 -32.23
CA THR A 133 12.91 6.85 -33.18
C THR A 133 12.92 6.19 -34.54
N PRO A 134 11.81 6.18 -35.28
CA PRO A 134 11.86 5.80 -36.67
C PRO A 134 12.65 6.91 -37.38
N SER A 135 13.90 6.62 -37.75
CA SER A 135 14.62 7.41 -38.70
C SER A 135 13.97 7.21 -40.07
N GLY A 136 12.92 7.99 -40.30
CA GLY A 136 12.32 8.14 -41.62
C GLY A 136 13.10 9.19 -42.37
N GLY A 137 13.94 8.79 -43.27
CA GLY A 137 14.61 9.63 -44.22
C GLY A 137 15.04 8.77 -45.42
N LEU A 138 14.15 8.54 -46.36
CA LEU A 138 14.57 8.13 -47.69
C LEU A 138 15.33 9.28 -48.34
N PRO A 139 16.57 9.06 -48.85
CA PRO A 139 17.16 10.01 -49.77
C PRO A 139 16.57 9.84 -51.18
N PRO A 140 16.47 10.91 -51.97
CA PRO A 140 15.89 10.89 -53.29
C PRO A 140 16.80 10.14 -54.27
N ALA A 141 16.17 9.46 -55.22
CA ALA A 141 16.78 8.80 -56.35
C ALA A 141 17.59 9.79 -57.18
N GLY A 142 18.89 9.52 -57.26
CA GLY A 142 19.79 10.15 -58.22
C GLY A 142 20.33 9.11 -59.18
N THR A 143 20.04 9.31 -60.42
CA THR A 143 20.51 8.57 -61.62
C THR A 143 22.02 8.66 -61.76
N GLY A 144 22.68 7.55 -62.16
CA GLY A 144 24.01 7.69 -62.79
C GLY A 144 24.92 6.46 -62.71
N THR A 145 24.91 5.71 -63.82
CA THR A 145 26.02 5.02 -64.47
C THR A 145 26.94 4.01 -63.79
N MET A 146 26.85 2.85 -64.36
CA MET A 146 27.79 1.75 -64.67
C MET A 146 29.25 1.88 -64.19
N GLY A 147 29.74 0.76 -63.68
CA GLY A 147 31.14 0.39 -63.81
C GLY A 147 31.75 -0.46 -62.72
N GLY A 148 32.06 -1.73 -63.05
CA GLY A 148 33.24 -2.37 -62.52
C GLY A 148 33.15 -3.34 -61.34
N ALA A 149 33.28 -4.58 -61.73
CA ALA A 149 33.62 -5.79 -61.01
C ALA A 149 34.60 -5.64 -59.84
N ALA A 150 34.38 -6.38 -58.76
CA ALA A 150 35.30 -7.40 -58.22
C ALA A 150 34.80 -7.95 -56.87
N ALA A 151 34.92 -9.27 -56.75
CA ALA A 151 34.61 -10.11 -55.61
C ALA A 151 35.46 -9.78 -54.40
N ALA A 152 34.90 -9.95 -53.21
CA ALA A 152 35.58 -10.62 -52.09
C ALA A 152 34.71 -10.63 -50.80
N GLY A 153 34.48 -11.83 -50.23
CA GLY A 153 34.54 -12.08 -48.83
C GLY A 153 33.31 -11.73 -47.99
N ASP A 154 32.31 -12.60 -48.02
CA ASP A 154 31.28 -12.68 -46.96
C ASP A 154 31.89 -13.39 -45.73
N GLU A 155 32.41 -12.66 -44.78
CA GLU A 155 32.71 -13.17 -43.45
C GLU A 155 31.63 -12.68 -42.46
N ARG A 156 30.58 -13.48 -42.32
CA ARG A 156 29.64 -13.33 -41.21
C ARG A 156 30.32 -13.82 -39.93
N PRO A 157 30.38 -13.05 -38.85
CA PRO A 157 30.81 -13.56 -37.57
C PRO A 157 29.74 -14.55 -37.05
N SER A 158 30.20 -15.79 -36.85
CA SER A 158 29.47 -16.90 -36.30
C SER A 158 28.88 -16.52 -34.91
N ARG A 159 27.55 -16.64 -34.75
CA ARG A 159 26.92 -16.63 -33.45
C ARG A 159 27.41 -17.83 -32.68
N VAL A 160 28.26 -17.61 -31.69
CA VAL A 160 28.58 -18.60 -30.66
C VAL A 160 27.30 -18.88 -29.87
N ARG A 161 26.78 -20.08 -30.04
CA ARG A 161 25.76 -20.61 -29.14
C ARG A 161 26.45 -20.93 -27.81
N PRO A 162 25.89 -20.53 -26.63
CA PRO A 162 26.38 -21.04 -25.36
C PRO A 162 26.19 -22.54 -25.32
N SER A 163 27.26 -23.27 -24.97
CA SER A 163 27.27 -24.70 -24.74
C SER A 163 26.31 -25.08 -23.63
N ALA A 164 25.53 -26.14 -23.84
CA ALA A 164 24.55 -26.65 -22.90
C ALA A 164 25.17 -27.49 -21.73
N ASP A 165 26.47 -27.37 -21.51
CA ASP A 165 27.18 -28.06 -20.42
C ASP A 165 27.54 -27.10 -19.29
N ALA A 166 26.51 -26.47 -18.67
CA ALA A 166 26.67 -25.84 -17.36
C ALA A 166 26.71 -26.97 -16.32
N VAL A 167 27.88 -27.19 -15.75
CA VAL A 167 28.12 -28.06 -14.58
C VAL A 167 27.21 -27.55 -13.45
N PRO A 168 26.46 -28.41 -12.72
CA PRO A 168 25.71 -28.01 -11.53
C PRO A 168 26.68 -27.50 -10.47
N ASP A 169 26.41 -26.33 -9.94
CA ASP A 169 27.12 -25.76 -8.80
C ASP A 169 26.66 -26.50 -7.53
N ASP A 170 27.45 -27.46 -7.10
CA ASP A 170 27.23 -28.25 -5.87
C ASP A 170 27.60 -27.50 -4.58
N SER A 171 27.71 -26.18 -4.62
CA SER A 171 28.11 -25.35 -3.47
C SER A 171 26.93 -24.79 -2.64
N ILE A 172 25.72 -25.35 -2.76
CA ILE A 172 24.65 -25.02 -1.85
C ILE A 172 24.88 -25.76 -0.54
N PRO A 173 25.18 -25.10 0.60
CA PRO A 173 25.30 -25.76 1.88
C PRO A 173 23.95 -26.39 2.27
N GLU A 174 23.99 -27.67 2.57
CA GLU A 174 22.87 -28.45 3.07
C GLU A 174 22.38 -27.84 4.38
N PHE A 175 21.09 -27.45 4.41
CA PHE A 175 20.48 -26.86 5.58
C PHE A 175 20.29 -27.91 6.66
N GLU A 176 21.13 -27.90 7.67
CA GLU A 176 21.03 -28.75 8.84
C GLU A 176 19.95 -28.18 9.79
N PRO A 177 18.85 -28.91 10.05
CA PRO A 177 17.81 -28.44 10.96
C PRO A 177 18.32 -28.37 12.39
N PRO A 178 17.87 -27.35 13.18
CA PRO A 178 18.31 -27.22 14.58
C PRO A 178 17.88 -28.44 15.42
N PRO A 179 18.71 -28.81 16.42
CA PRO A 179 18.41 -29.95 17.28
C PRO A 179 17.16 -29.70 18.13
N PRO A 180 16.39 -30.75 18.47
CA PRO A 180 15.19 -30.65 19.28
C PRO A 180 15.51 -30.16 20.71
N PRO A 181 14.56 -29.46 21.37
CA PRO A 181 14.75 -28.96 22.73
C PRO A 181 14.97 -30.10 23.71
N ARG A 182 15.96 -29.96 24.58
CA ARG A 182 16.23 -30.91 25.67
C ARG A 182 15.08 -30.86 26.68
N LYS A 183 14.56 -32.03 27.05
CA LYS A 183 13.56 -32.20 28.09
C LYS A 183 14.17 -31.95 29.48
#